data_520e97b91ccb3d59791b8ffeccdc3dd9
#
_entry.id   520e97b91ccb3d59791b8ffeccdc3dd9
#
_cell.length_a   1.000
_cell.length_b   1.000
_cell.length_c   1.000
_cell.angle_alpha   90.00
_cell.angle_beta   90.00
_cell.angle_gamma   90.00
#
_symmetry.space_group_name_H-M   'P 1'
#
loop_
_entity.id
_entity.type
_entity.pdbx_description
1 polymer ?
#
loop_
_entity_poly.entity_id
_entity_poly.type
_entity_poly.pdbx_seq_one_letter_code
_entity_poly.pdbx_strand_id
1 'polypeptide(L)' 'MQIFVNGEKLQTEATFLNLLLVELGYEGNWLATAVNAEVVPLEARDQFILHEGDKVEILSPMQGG' A
#
# COMPACT_ATOMS: atom_id res chain seq x y z
N MET A 1 -4.55 -13.34 -1.70
CA MET A 1 -4.92 -13.00 -0.33
C MET A 1 -5.82 -11.77 -0.31
N GLN A 2 -6.55 -11.61 0.73
CA GLN A 2 -7.45 -10.47 0.86
C GLN A 2 -6.86 -9.45 1.83
N ILE A 3 -6.85 -8.20 1.41
CA ILE A 3 -6.41 -7.09 2.25
C ILE A 3 -7.43 -5.98 2.13
N PHE A 4 -7.20 -4.88 2.83
CA PHE A 4 -8.03 -3.70 2.71
C PHE A 4 -7.14 -2.54 2.27
N VAL A 5 -7.59 -1.81 1.27
CA VAL A 5 -6.85 -0.64 0.79
C VAL A 5 -7.77 0.56 0.92
N ASN A 6 -7.37 1.50 1.76
CA ASN A 6 -8.18 2.70 2.05
C ASN A 6 -9.61 2.32 2.40
N GLY A 7 -9.76 1.26 3.18
CA GLY A 7 -11.05 0.82 3.67
C GLY A 7 -11.82 -0.12 2.76
N GLU A 8 -11.31 -0.44 1.59
CA GLU A 8 -12.01 -1.30 0.65
C GLU A 8 -11.32 -2.64 0.53
N LYS A 9 -12.11 -3.70 0.50
CA LYS A 9 -11.58 -5.05 0.32
C LYS A 9 -10.95 -5.19 -1.04
N LEU A 10 -9.82 -5.88 -1.09
CA LEU A 10 -9.11 -6.11 -2.33
C LEU A 10 -8.43 -7.47 -2.29
N GLN A 11 -8.56 -8.21 -3.39
CA GLN A 11 -7.79 -9.44 -3.57
C GLN A 11 -6.52 -9.07 -4.30
N THR A 12 -5.39 -9.59 -3.82
CA THR A 12 -4.12 -9.28 -4.43
C THR A 12 -3.20 -10.48 -4.39
N GLU A 13 -2.33 -10.57 -5.40
CA GLU A 13 -1.26 -11.55 -5.43
C GLU A 13 0.04 -10.93 -4.90
N ALA A 14 0.06 -9.65 -4.62
CA ALA A 14 1.27 -8.96 -4.21
C ALA A 14 1.71 -9.45 -2.83
N THR A 15 2.99 -9.78 -2.70
CA THR A 15 3.58 -10.22 -1.45
C THR A 15 4.18 -9.06 -0.69
N PHE A 16 4.69 -8.06 -1.40
CA PHE A 16 5.34 -6.90 -0.80
C PHE A 16 4.56 -5.63 -1.11
N LEU A 17 4.67 -4.67 -0.20
CA LEU A 17 3.91 -3.42 -0.34
C LEU A 17 4.22 -2.70 -1.65
N ASN A 18 5.49 -2.64 -2.05
CA ASN A 18 5.83 -1.95 -3.29
C ASN A 18 5.16 -2.60 -4.50
N LEU A 19 5.02 -3.93 -4.48
CA LEU A 19 4.38 -4.63 -5.59
C LEU A 19 2.88 -4.35 -5.62
N LEU A 20 2.27 -4.17 -4.45
CA LEU A 20 0.87 -3.79 -4.39
C LEU A 20 0.66 -2.43 -5.04
N LEU A 21 1.55 -1.49 -4.77
CA LEU A 21 1.44 -0.16 -5.36
C LEU A 21 1.51 -0.22 -6.88
N VAL A 22 2.41 -1.06 -7.41
CA VAL A 22 2.52 -1.23 -8.85
C VAL A 22 1.23 -1.84 -9.41
N GLU A 23 0.72 -2.86 -8.74
CA GLU A 23 -0.51 -3.52 -9.18
C GLU A 23 -1.68 -2.52 -9.24
N LEU A 24 -1.74 -1.61 -8.30
CA LEU A 24 -2.83 -0.63 -8.24
C LEU A 24 -2.60 0.60 -9.11
N GLY A 25 -1.45 0.69 -9.75
CA GLY A 25 -1.18 1.80 -10.66
C GLY A 25 -0.63 3.05 -9.99
N TYR A 26 -0.23 2.96 -8.74
CA TYR A 26 0.38 4.11 -8.08
C TYR A 26 1.83 4.24 -8.51
N GLU A 27 2.25 5.47 -8.75
CA GLU A 27 3.62 5.76 -9.15
C GLU A 27 4.12 6.98 -8.39
N GLY A 28 5.44 7.05 -8.28
CA GLY A 28 6.07 8.21 -7.70
C GLY A 28 6.47 8.00 -6.26
N ASN A 29 7.32 8.91 -5.78
CA ASN A 29 7.88 8.78 -4.44
C ASN A 29 7.18 9.66 -3.41
N TRP A 30 6.16 10.39 -3.84
CA TRP A 30 5.46 11.32 -2.96
C TRP A 30 4.30 10.67 -2.23
N LEU A 31 4.05 9.40 -2.47
CA LEU A 31 3.00 8.69 -1.77
C LEU A 31 3.38 8.45 -0.32
N ALA A 32 2.40 8.49 0.56
CA ALA A 32 2.59 8.05 1.94
C ALA A 32 1.83 6.73 2.10
N THR A 33 2.45 5.77 2.77
CA THR A 33 1.83 4.47 2.99
C THR A 33 1.87 4.10 4.45
N ALA A 34 0.83 3.40 4.90
CA ALA A 34 0.77 2.85 6.25
C ALA A 34 0.11 1.49 6.17
N VAL A 35 0.51 0.59 7.05
CA VAL A 35 -0.11 -0.73 7.14
C VAL A 35 -0.45 -0.97 8.59
N ASN A 36 -1.72 -1.25 8.85
CA ASN A 36 -2.22 -1.45 10.21
C ASN A 36 -1.84 -0.28 11.12
N ALA A 37 -2.00 0.94 10.58
CA ALA A 37 -1.77 2.19 11.28
C ALA A 37 -0.28 2.51 11.53
N GLU A 38 0.62 1.75 10.91
CA GLU A 38 2.05 2.02 11.03
C GLU A 38 2.59 2.56 9.71
N VAL A 39 3.25 3.69 9.75
CA VAL A 39 3.82 4.30 8.56
C VAL A 39 4.94 3.42 8.01
N VAL A 40 4.91 3.19 6.70
CA VAL A 40 5.96 2.43 6.02
C VAL A 40 6.67 3.41 5.09
N PRO A 41 7.90 3.78 5.40
CA PRO A 41 8.62 4.73 4.56
C PRO A 41 8.98 4.14 3.20
N LEU A 42 9.24 5.01 2.26
CA LEU A 42 9.50 4.62 0.87
C LEU A 42 10.55 3.52 0.77
N GLU A 43 11.65 3.68 1.48
CA GLU A 43 12.77 2.74 1.37
C GLU A 43 12.49 1.39 2.01
N ALA A 44 11.39 1.25 2.75
CA ALA A 44 11.04 -0.02 3.38
C ALA A 44 9.98 -0.78 2.62
N ARG A 45 9.37 -0.17 1.61
CA ARG A 45 8.23 -0.79 0.93
C ARG A 45 8.56 -2.07 0.20
N ASP A 46 9.77 -2.15 -0.35
CA ASP A 46 10.16 -3.33 -1.11
C ASP A 46 10.51 -4.52 -0.22
N GLN A 47 10.55 -4.30 1.08
CA GLN A 47 10.83 -5.37 2.03
C GLN A 47 9.67 -5.62 2.98
N PHE A 48 8.60 -4.84 2.85
CA PHE A 48 7.46 -4.96 3.74
C PHE A 48 6.52 -6.05 3.24
N ILE A 49 6.43 -7.13 3.98
CA ILE A 49 5.62 -8.30 3.60
C ILE A 49 4.18 -8.08 4.03
N LEU A 50 3.26 -8.25 3.08
CA LEU A 50 1.83 -8.12 3.34
C LEU A 50 1.28 -9.45 3.83
N HIS A 51 0.29 -9.37 4.71
CA HIS A 51 -0.36 -10.55 5.27
C HIS A 51 -1.86 -10.44 5.07
N GLU A 52 -2.52 -11.58 5.12
CA GLU A 52 -3.96 -11.64 5.00
C GLU A 52 -4.63 -10.71 6.00
N GLY A 53 -5.55 -9.90 5.53
CA GLY A 53 -6.30 -9.01 6.39
C GLY A 53 -5.63 -7.69 6.71
N ASP A 54 -4.42 -7.44 6.19
CA ASP A 54 -3.74 -6.17 6.44
C ASP A 54 -4.56 -5.01 5.95
N LYS A 55 -4.50 -3.91 6.70
CA LYS A 55 -5.19 -2.66 6.34
C LYS A 55 -4.15 -1.67 5.84
N VAL A 56 -4.16 -1.47 4.54
CA VAL A 56 -3.19 -0.61 3.88
C VAL A 56 -3.83 0.74 3.61
N GLU A 57 -3.11 1.81 3.94
CA GLU A 57 -3.55 3.17 3.64
C GLU A 57 -2.56 3.81 2.70
N ILE A 58 -3.05 4.39 1.64
CA ILE A 58 -2.23 5.03 0.63
C ILE A 58 -2.74 6.44 0.44
N LEU A 59 -1.88 7.42 0.68
CA LEU A 59 -2.21 8.82 0.52
C LEU A 59 -1.36 9.41 -0.59
N SER A 60 -2.00 10.05 -1.54
CA SER A 60 -1.32 10.71 -2.62
C SER A 60 -1.57 12.21 -2.50
N PRO A 61 -0.55 13.02 -2.23
CA PRO A 61 -0.76 14.45 -2.09
C PRO A 61 -1.21 15.13 -3.38
N MET A 62 -1.01 14.49 -4.50
CA MET A 62 -1.49 15.02 -5.78
C MET A 62 -2.96 14.77 -6.00
N GLN A 63 -3.57 13.98 -5.19
CA GLN A 63 -4.92 13.49 -5.38
C GLN A 63 -5.88 14.63 -5.17
N GLY A 64 -6.18 15.40 -5.02
CA GLY A 64 -7.17 16.44 -4.87
C GLY A 64 -6.66 17.80 -5.32
N GLY A 65 -5.49 17.75 -5.88
CA GLY A 65 -4.88 19.02 -6.23
C GLY A 65 -5.12 19.40 -7.65
#